data_e1d2fa99c763e3f43c51e5050b303c47
#
_entry.id   e1d2fa99c763e3f43c51e5050b303c47
#
_cell.length_a   1.000
_cell.length_b   1.000
_cell.length_c   1.000
_cell.angle_alpha   90.00
_cell.angle_beta   90.00
_cell.angle_gamma   90.00
#
_symmetry.space_group_name_H-M   'P 1'
#
loop_
_entity.id
_entity.type
_entity.pdbx_description
1 polymer ?
#
loop_
_entity_poly.entity_id
_entity_poly.type
_entity_poly.pdbx_seq_one_letter_code
_entity_poly.pdbx_strand_id
1 'polypeptide(L)'
;MINKKSGHIVNVSSVAGRIVFAGGSIYCATKHAITAFSEGLRKELSPEYNIRVTCVEPGAVDTELLEAITDESMSEFIEGSKNMERLQSEDIASAILYAIQAPNHVNVNEILIRPTAQERW
;
A
#
# COMPACT_ATOMS: atom_id res chain seq x y z
N MET A 1 -13.66 16.40 -8.42
CA MET A 1 -13.20 15.43 -9.46
C MET A 1 -14.33 14.95 -10.36
N ILE A 2 -15.45 14.52 -9.81
CA ILE A 2 -16.56 13.98 -10.61
C ILE A 2 -17.07 14.97 -11.66
N ASN A 3 -17.33 16.21 -11.25
CA ASN A 3 -17.83 17.25 -12.17
C ASN A 3 -16.84 17.60 -13.28
N LYS A 4 -15.54 17.52 -13.01
CA LYS A 4 -14.47 17.81 -13.98
C LYS A 4 -14.11 16.61 -14.83
N LYS A 5 -14.60 15.43 -14.49
CA LYS A 5 -14.22 14.15 -15.10
C LYS A 5 -12.69 13.99 -15.20
N SER A 6 -12.02 14.31 -14.10
CA SER A 6 -10.57 14.23 -13.99
C SER A 6 -10.17 14.16 -12.53
N GLY A 7 -9.16 13.38 -12.24
CA GLY A 7 -8.59 13.25 -10.91
C GLY A 7 -7.80 11.96 -10.75
N HIS A 8 -7.11 11.87 -9.63
CA HIS A 8 -6.35 10.69 -9.26
C HIS A 8 -6.38 10.51 -7.75
N ILE A 9 -6.87 9.38 -7.30
CA ILE A 9 -6.88 8.98 -5.88
C ILE A 9 -5.76 7.96 -5.70
N VAL A 10 -4.88 8.20 -4.73
CA VAL A 10 -3.82 7.26 -4.37
C VAL A 10 -4.02 6.87 -2.91
N ASN A 11 -4.31 5.61 -2.68
CA ASN A 11 -4.45 5.04 -1.35
C ASN A 11 -3.21 4.22 -0.99
N VAL A 12 -2.75 4.34 0.25
CA VAL A 12 -1.62 3.55 0.73
C VAL A 12 -2.16 2.45 1.63
N SER A 13 -2.08 1.22 1.13
CA SER A 13 -2.39 0.00 1.86
C SER A 13 -1.09 -0.60 2.42
N SER A 14 -0.89 -1.88 2.24
CA SER A 14 0.27 -2.64 2.69
C SER A 14 0.31 -3.98 1.97
N VAL A 15 1.44 -4.64 2.00
CA VAL A 15 1.52 -6.08 1.70
C VAL A 15 0.54 -6.86 2.58
N ALA A 16 0.26 -6.41 3.80
CA ALA A 16 -0.75 -6.97 4.68
C ALA A 16 -2.19 -6.81 4.18
N GLY A 17 -2.41 -6.05 3.12
CA GLY A 17 -3.68 -6.00 2.39
C GLY A 17 -3.83 -7.13 1.37
N ARG A 18 -2.82 -7.98 1.22
CA ARG A 18 -2.80 -9.13 0.31
C ARG A 18 -2.55 -10.45 1.00
N ILE A 19 -1.89 -10.41 2.14
CA ILE A 19 -1.53 -11.60 2.90
C ILE A 19 -2.04 -11.47 4.33
N VAL A 20 -2.01 -12.56 5.06
CA VAL A 20 -2.34 -12.60 6.49
C VAL A 20 -1.18 -13.27 7.23
N PHE A 21 -0.83 -12.75 8.39
CA PHE A 21 0.17 -13.36 9.26
C PHE A 21 -0.33 -13.42 10.71
N ALA A 22 0.16 -14.39 11.44
CA ALA A 22 -0.18 -14.57 12.83
C ALA A 22 0.25 -13.37 13.67
N GLY A 23 -0.60 -12.93 14.58
CA GLY A 23 -0.38 -11.73 15.40
C GLY A 23 -0.83 -10.43 14.74
N GLY A 24 -1.11 -10.44 13.44
CA GLY A 24 -1.50 -9.26 12.68
C GLY A 24 -2.92 -9.30 12.13
N SER A 25 -3.82 -10.11 12.69
CA SER A 25 -5.15 -10.31 12.09
C SER A 25 -5.96 -9.03 11.92
N ILE A 26 -5.99 -8.17 12.91
CA ILE A 26 -6.72 -6.89 12.85
C ILE A 26 -6.05 -5.95 11.85
N TYR A 27 -4.73 -5.83 11.92
CA TYR A 27 -3.97 -5.01 10.97
C TYR A 27 -4.19 -5.47 9.53
N CYS A 28 -4.07 -6.77 9.27
CA CYS A 28 -4.32 -7.33 7.95
C CYS A 28 -5.76 -7.08 7.49
N ALA A 29 -6.74 -7.22 8.38
CA ALA A 29 -8.14 -6.94 8.05
C ALA A 29 -8.35 -5.48 7.62
N THR A 30 -7.75 -4.51 8.34
CA THR A 30 -7.85 -3.09 7.98
C THR A 30 -7.19 -2.80 6.64
N LYS A 31 -6.05 -3.41 6.37
CA LYS A 31 -5.34 -3.22 5.09
C LYS A 31 -6.04 -3.90 3.92
N HIS A 32 -6.62 -5.08 4.13
CA HIS A 32 -7.49 -5.71 3.13
C HIS A 32 -8.71 -4.84 2.80
N ALA A 33 -9.28 -4.17 3.81
CA ALA A 33 -10.37 -3.23 3.59
C ALA A 33 -9.96 -2.08 2.67
N ILE A 34 -8.77 -1.49 2.87
CA ILE A 34 -8.25 -0.41 2.02
C ILE A 34 -8.02 -0.91 0.60
N THR A 35 -7.44 -2.10 0.44
CA THR A 35 -7.20 -2.71 -0.88
C THR A 35 -8.52 -2.94 -1.63
N ALA A 36 -9.50 -3.54 -0.96
CA ALA A 36 -10.82 -3.78 -1.54
C ALA A 36 -11.56 -2.47 -1.86
N PHE A 37 -11.50 -1.50 -0.96
CA PHE A 37 -12.10 -0.17 -1.15
C PHE A 37 -11.53 0.53 -2.37
N SER A 38 -10.23 0.48 -2.54
CA SER A 38 -9.55 1.09 -3.70
C SER A 38 -10.02 0.49 -5.02
N GLU A 39 -10.17 -0.83 -5.08
CA GLU A 39 -10.69 -1.51 -6.28
C GLU A 39 -12.15 -1.17 -6.52
N GLY A 40 -12.95 -1.06 -5.47
CA GLY A 40 -14.34 -0.59 -5.56
C GLY A 40 -14.42 0.80 -6.15
N LEU A 41 -13.64 1.74 -5.62
CA LEU A 41 -13.57 3.11 -6.16
C LEU A 41 -13.16 3.12 -7.63
N ARG A 42 -12.17 2.32 -8.00
CA ARG A 42 -11.72 2.24 -9.39
C ARG A 42 -12.87 1.83 -10.32
N LYS A 43 -13.62 0.80 -9.93
CA LYS A 43 -14.74 0.30 -10.73
C LYS A 43 -15.87 1.32 -10.86
N GLU A 44 -16.14 2.05 -9.80
CA GLU A 44 -17.20 3.04 -9.76
C GLU A 44 -16.84 4.35 -10.45
N LEU A 45 -15.60 4.79 -10.35
CA LEU A 45 -15.19 6.14 -10.75
C LEU A 45 -14.43 6.20 -12.07
N SER A 46 -13.61 5.19 -12.36
CA SER A 46 -12.70 5.32 -13.51
C SER A 46 -13.41 5.27 -14.86
N PRO A 47 -14.33 4.31 -15.13
CA PRO A 47 -14.96 4.23 -16.43
C PRO A 47 -15.87 5.43 -16.74
N GLU A 48 -16.58 5.92 -15.73
CA GLU A 48 -17.61 6.94 -15.93
C GLU A 48 -17.07 8.37 -15.78
N TYR A 49 -16.18 8.58 -14.82
CA TYR A 49 -15.73 9.92 -14.44
C TYR A 49 -14.26 10.18 -14.76
N ASN A 50 -13.59 9.24 -15.40
CA ASN A 50 -12.18 9.38 -15.77
C ASN A 50 -11.28 9.73 -14.55
N ILE A 51 -11.61 9.19 -13.40
CA ILE A 51 -10.82 9.34 -12.16
C ILE A 51 -9.99 8.09 -11.99
N ARG A 52 -8.67 8.24 -11.98
CA ARG A 52 -7.75 7.13 -11.75
C ARG A 52 -7.70 6.80 -10.27
N VAL A 53 -7.52 5.53 -9.95
CA VAL A 53 -7.36 5.06 -8.57
C VAL A 53 -6.17 4.11 -8.52
N THR A 54 -5.23 4.42 -7.65
CA THR A 54 -4.02 3.61 -7.42
C THR A 54 -3.97 3.19 -5.97
N CYS A 55 -3.73 1.91 -5.74
CA CYS A 55 -3.46 1.36 -4.40
C CYS A 55 -1.99 0.98 -4.31
N VAL A 56 -1.26 1.59 -3.40
CA VAL A 56 0.16 1.27 -3.15
C VAL A 56 0.23 0.34 -1.95
N GLU A 57 0.95 -0.76 -2.09
CA GLU A 57 1.00 -1.85 -1.12
C GLU A 57 2.45 -2.13 -0.71
N PRO A 58 3.02 -1.30 0.20
CA PRO A 58 4.39 -1.48 0.63
C PRO A 58 4.59 -2.69 1.53
N GLY A 59 5.74 -3.33 1.41
CA GLY A 59 6.27 -4.24 2.41
C GLY A 59 6.91 -3.48 3.57
N ALA A 60 8.06 -3.96 4.05
CA ALA A 60 8.75 -3.35 5.17
C ALA A 60 9.38 -2.01 4.77
N VAL A 61 8.92 -0.93 5.40
CA VAL A 61 9.43 0.43 5.20
C VAL A 61 10.06 0.92 6.48
N ASP A 62 11.17 1.63 6.36
CA ASP A 62 11.85 2.25 7.49
C ASP A 62 11.11 3.52 7.93
N THR A 63 10.16 3.33 8.84
CA THR A 63 9.34 4.40 9.42
C THR A 63 9.21 4.19 10.92
N GLU A 64 8.67 5.19 11.61
CA GLU A 64 8.41 5.14 13.06
C GLU A 64 7.27 4.16 13.44
N LEU A 65 6.57 3.59 12.48
CA LEU A 65 5.42 2.71 12.73
C LEU A 65 5.78 1.53 13.63
N LEU A 66 6.91 0.86 13.36
CA LEU A 66 7.35 -0.28 14.17
C LEU A 66 7.71 0.10 15.61
N GLU A 67 8.22 1.31 15.81
CA GLU A 67 8.57 1.82 17.13
C GLU A 67 7.32 2.09 17.99
N ALA A 68 6.20 2.38 17.36
CA ALA A 68 4.92 2.61 18.01
C ALA A 68 4.19 1.32 18.44
N ILE A 69 4.63 0.16 17.97
CA ILE A 69 4.04 -1.13 18.32
C ILE A 69 4.55 -1.58 19.69
N THR A 70 3.65 -1.70 20.66
CA THR A 70 3.96 -2.09 22.04
C THR A 70 3.56 -3.52 22.38
N ASP A 71 2.95 -4.25 21.45
CA ASP A 71 2.51 -5.62 21.66
C ASP A 71 3.69 -6.59 21.62
N GLU A 72 3.98 -7.25 22.74
CA GLU A 72 5.08 -8.22 22.87
C GLU A 72 4.94 -9.42 21.93
N SER A 73 3.71 -9.78 21.55
CA SER A 73 3.47 -10.88 20.62
C SER A 73 4.00 -10.59 19.21
N MET A 74 4.28 -9.33 18.91
CA MET A 74 4.83 -8.88 17.64
C MET A 74 6.36 -8.78 17.63
N SER A 75 7.03 -9.14 18.72
CA SER A 75 8.49 -8.95 18.88
C SER A 75 9.32 -9.65 17.80
N GLU A 76 9.00 -10.87 17.44
CA GLU A 76 9.70 -11.61 16.38
C GLU A 76 9.52 -10.95 15.00
N PHE A 77 8.32 -10.49 14.72
CA PHE A 77 8.01 -9.77 13.48
C PHE A 77 8.80 -8.46 13.40
N ILE A 78 8.81 -7.70 14.50
CA ILE A 78 9.52 -6.42 14.58
C ILE A 78 11.03 -6.63 14.39
N GLU A 79 11.62 -7.60 15.08
CA GLU A 79 13.04 -7.90 14.96
C GLU A 79 13.41 -8.41 13.57
N GLY A 80 12.61 -9.31 13.01
CA GLY A 80 12.80 -9.79 11.64
C GLY A 80 12.76 -8.65 10.63
N SER A 81 11.86 -7.70 10.83
CA SER A 81 11.79 -6.50 9.99
C SER A 81 13.00 -5.57 10.17
N LYS A 82 13.52 -5.44 11.39
CA LYS A 82 14.69 -4.58 11.68
C LYS A 82 16.01 -5.13 11.15
N ASN A 83 16.12 -6.45 11.02
CA ASN A 83 17.36 -7.13 10.61
C ASN A 83 17.56 -7.21 9.09
N MET A 84 16.61 -6.73 8.31
CA MET A 84 16.74 -6.67 6.85
C MET A 84 16.82 -5.23 6.37
N GLU A 85 17.40 -5.03 5.20
CA GLU A 85 17.35 -3.76 4.52
C GLU A 85 15.90 -3.47 4.11
N ARG A 86 15.35 -2.40 4.66
CA ARG A 86 13.96 -1.98 4.42
C ARG A 86 13.89 -0.93 3.33
N LEU A 87 12.70 -0.78 2.75
CA LEU A 87 12.43 0.35 1.86
C LEU A 87 12.49 1.66 2.65
N GLN A 88 12.89 2.71 1.97
CA GLN A 88 12.82 4.07 2.51
C GLN A 88 11.52 4.74 2.07
N SER A 89 11.10 5.78 2.77
CA SER A 89 9.91 6.54 2.41
C SER A 89 9.99 7.08 0.99
N GLU A 90 11.20 7.44 0.54
CA GLU A 90 11.48 7.93 -0.82
C GLU A 90 11.17 6.87 -1.90
N ASP A 91 11.37 5.60 -1.59
CA ASP A 91 11.06 4.50 -2.51
C ASP A 91 9.56 4.42 -2.77
N ILE A 92 8.77 4.61 -1.72
CA ILE A 92 7.31 4.62 -1.82
C ILE A 92 6.84 5.88 -2.54
N ALA A 93 7.41 7.03 -2.23
CA ALA A 93 7.12 8.29 -2.92
C ALA A 93 7.41 8.19 -4.42
N SER A 94 8.52 7.55 -4.81
CA SER A 94 8.87 7.33 -6.22
C SER A 94 7.85 6.43 -6.92
N ALA A 95 7.36 5.40 -6.25
CA ALA A 95 6.32 4.52 -6.81
C ALA A 95 5.00 5.27 -7.03
N ILE A 96 4.62 6.11 -6.07
CA ILE A 96 3.45 6.98 -6.19
C ILE A 96 3.61 7.95 -7.36
N LEU A 97 4.77 8.56 -7.47
CA LEU A 97 5.08 9.50 -8.55
C LEU A 97 4.99 8.83 -9.93
N TYR A 98 5.48 7.60 -10.05
CA TYR A 98 5.33 6.80 -11.26
C TYR A 98 3.86 6.68 -11.70
N ALA A 99 2.98 6.36 -10.76
CA ALA A 99 1.54 6.23 -11.05
C ALA A 99 0.91 7.57 -11.44
N ILE A 100 1.28 8.65 -10.76
CA ILE A 100 0.75 10.00 -11.01
C ILE A 100 1.18 10.52 -12.37
N GLN A 101 2.43 10.28 -12.77
CA GLN A 101 3.00 10.74 -14.03
C GLN A 101 2.59 9.92 -15.24
N ALA A 102 1.93 8.78 -15.06
CA ALA A 102 1.42 8.00 -16.16
C ALA A 102 0.41 8.82 -16.98
N PRO A 103 0.32 8.60 -18.30
CA PRO A 103 -0.67 9.29 -19.13
C PRO A 103 -2.10 9.10 -18.64
N ASN A 104 -2.98 10.05 -18.90
CA ASN A 104 -4.35 10.04 -18.37
C ASN A 104 -5.16 8.79 -18.71
N HIS A 105 -4.86 8.12 -19.80
CA HIS A 105 -5.54 6.87 -20.20
C HIS A 105 -4.95 5.63 -19.51
N VAL A 106 -3.87 5.80 -18.76
CA VAL A 106 -3.20 4.71 -18.02
C VAL A 106 -3.60 4.81 -16.54
N ASN A 107 -4.25 3.78 -16.06
CA ASN A 107 -4.67 3.66 -14.66
C ASN A 107 -3.83 2.57 -14.00
N VAL A 108 -2.79 2.97 -13.29
CA VAL A 108 -1.96 2.04 -12.50
C VAL A 108 -2.75 1.65 -11.27
N ASN A 109 -3.29 0.44 -11.24
CA ASN A 109 -4.28 0.04 -10.23
C ASN A 109 -3.64 -0.33 -8.91
N GLU A 110 -2.55 -1.11 -8.96
CA GLU A 110 -1.88 -1.59 -7.75
C GLU A 110 -0.37 -1.57 -7.96
N ILE A 111 0.35 -1.17 -6.91
CA ILE A 111 1.81 -1.25 -6.86
C ILE A 111 2.18 -1.99 -5.59
N LEU A 112 2.53 -3.25 -5.73
CA LEU A 112 3.06 -4.07 -4.64
C LEU A 112 4.58 -3.99 -4.66
N ILE A 113 5.16 -3.45 -3.58
CA ILE A 113 6.59 -3.20 -3.51
C ILE A 113 7.16 -3.71 -2.18
N ARG A 114 8.16 -4.57 -2.25
CA ARG A 114 8.86 -5.12 -1.09
C ARG A 114 10.36 -4.86 -1.18
N PRO A 115 11.04 -4.79 -0.04
CA PRO A 115 12.50 -4.95 -0.04
C PRO A 115 12.89 -6.26 -0.70
N THR A 116 13.98 -6.27 -1.43
CA THR A 116 14.47 -7.49 -2.07
C THR A 116 14.73 -8.61 -1.05
N ALA A 117 15.10 -8.24 0.17
CA ALA A 117 15.41 -9.19 1.25
C ALA A 117 14.17 -9.70 2.01
N GLN A 118 12.97 -9.23 1.69
CA GLN A 118 11.76 -9.64 2.40
C GLN A 118 11.27 -11.01 1.91
N GLU A 119 11.33 -12.02 2.81
CA GLU A 119 11.03 -13.42 2.46
C GLU A 119 9.66 -13.91 2.94
N ARG A 120 9.20 -13.43 4.10
CA ARG A 120 8.12 -14.11 4.83
C ARG A 120 6.72 -13.46 4.72
N TRP A 121 6.62 -12.27 4.18
CA TRP A 121 5.33 -11.57 4.15
C TRP A 121 5.24 -10.41 3.14
#